data_4a3450176f256294f289a8715ddf56bc
#
_entry.id   4a3450176f256294f289a8715ddf56bc
#
_cell.length_a   1.000
_cell.length_b   1.000
_cell.length_c   1.000
_cell.angle_alpha   90.00
_cell.angle_beta   90.00
_cell.angle_gamma   90.00
#
_symmetry.space_group_name_H-M   'P 1'
#
loop_
_entity.id
_entity.type
_entity.pdbx_description
1 polymer ?
#
loop_
_entity_poly.entity_id
_entity_poly.type
_entity_poly.pdbx_seq_one_letter_code
_entity_poly.pdbx_strand_id
1 'polypeptide(L)'
;MLNEMEKTLRYILIIINIVVGVQLSAQDTLTLTDVKDVTSFEMDLKGNIFVADQSLTLFKYSSEGKLLTNVSIKSYGPLTSIDCSNPFEIYTFHKDQNIIVFYDNMLNLRGELRLNDYFYNNVSCIARSFDNQIWVMDLSQFKLIKINKKGEVLAESPYLNNVLGSDLNTFKVWEFGNMVYVADSLVGIYEFDMYATYNSTYYLSGISEAESYPGGFYLSFKDSLMLYPMLSRNSIDLLVKLSESTF
;
A
#
# COMPACT_ATOMS: atom_id res chain seq x y z
N MET A 1 -3.35 60.96 -18.10
CA MET A 1 -2.18 60.06 -18.34
C MET A 1 -1.99 58.99 -17.24
N LEU A 2 -1.95 59.35 -15.95
CA LEU A 2 -1.83 58.40 -14.85
C LEU A 2 -2.99 57.38 -14.78
N ASN A 3 -4.22 57.81 -15.03
CA ASN A 3 -5.42 56.96 -14.93
C ASN A 3 -5.51 55.89 -16.04
N GLU A 4 -4.98 56.13 -17.21
CA GLU A 4 -4.90 55.15 -18.31
C GLU A 4 -3.78 54.11 -18.09
N MET A 5 -2.69 54.56 -17.47
CA MET A 5 -1.58 53.67 -17.11
C MET A 5 -1.99 52.68 -16.02
N GLU A 6 -2.75 53.13 -14.99
CA GLU A 6 -3.27 52.24 -13.96
C GLU A 6 -4.27 51.23 -14.49
N LYS A 7 -5.14 51.60 -15.42
CA LYS A 7 -6.06 50.67 -16.07
C LYS A 7 -5.30 49.63 -16.88
N THR A 8 -4.30 50.03 -17.67
CA THR A 8 -3.49 49.13 -18.45
C THR A 8 -2.71 48.13 -17.55
N LEU A 9 -2.18 48.62 -16.42
CA LEU A 9 -1.49 47.78 -15.45
C LEU A 9 -2.43 46.75 -14.79
N ARG A 10 -3.67 47.13 -14.48
CA ARG A 10 -4.70 46.19 -13.98
C ARG A 10 -5.09 45.14 -15.00
N TYR A 11 -5.24 45.47 -16.27
CA TYR A 11 -5.52 44.49 -17.32
C TYR A 11 -4.36 43.51 -17.53
N ILE A 12 -3.11 43.99 -17.51
CA ILE A 12 -1.93 43.16 -17.58
C ILE A 12 -1.85 42.22 -16.38
N LEU A 13 -2.12 42.64 -15.16
CA LEU A 13 -2.17 41.82 -13.95
C LEU A 13 -3.29 40.77 -14.01
N ILE A 14 -4.46 41.10 -14.55
CA ILE A 14 -5.55 40.14 -14.74
C ILE A 14 -5.19 39.10 -15.78
N ILE A 15 -4.59 39.49 -16.89
CA ILE A 15 -4.13 38.56 -17.95
C ILE A 15 -3.03 37.64 -17.42
N ILE A 16 -2.08 38.15 -16.65
CA ILE A 16 -1.03 37.33 -16.01
C ILE A 16 -1.65 36.31 -15.05
N ASN A 17 -2.64 36.70 -14.23
CA ASN A 17 -3.31 35.76 -13.36
C ASN A 17 -4.14 34.70 -14.10
N ILE A 18 -4.75 35.07 -15.24
CA ILE A 18 -5.45 34.12 -16.11
C ILE A 18 -4.46 33.15 -16.76
N VAL A 19 -3.31 33.64 -17.24
CA VAL A 19 -2.28 32.81 -17.86
C VAL A 19 -1.56 31.91 -16.85
N VAL A 20 -1.34 32.39 -15.62
CA VAL A 20 -0.78 31.59 -14.52
C VAL A 20 -1.82 30.61 -13.94
N GLY A 21 -3.11 30.96 -13.98
CA GLY A 21 -4.21 30.08 -13.53
C GLY A 21 -4.55 28.93 -14.51
N VAL A 22 -4.02 28.94 -15.74
CA VAL A 22 -4.20 27.89 -16.75
C VAL A 22 -2.99 26.97 -16.83
N GLN A 23 -2.17 26.92 -15.82
CA GLN A 23 -1.37 25.72 -15.55
C GLN A 23 -2.29 24.65 -14.94
N LEU A 24 -3.32 24.27 -15.67
CA LEU A 24 -3.94 22.97 -15.55
C LEU A 24 -2.82 21.98 -15.82
N SER A 25 -2.31 21.35 -14.76
CA SER A 25 -1.49 20.16 -14.90
C SER A 25 -2.24 19.23 -15.84
N ALA A 26 -1.68 18.99 -17.02
CA ALA A 26 -2.13 17.90 -17.85
C ALA A 26 -2.07 16.67 -16.95
N GLN A 27 -3.21 16.06 -16.68
CA GLN A 27 -3.27 14.81 -15.95
C GLN A 27 -2.68 13.79 -16.92
N ASP A 28 -1.40 13.45 -16.72
CA ASP A 28 -0.74 12.44 -17.55
C ASP A 28 -1.47 11.12 -17.32
N THR A 29 -2.30 10.76 -18.29
CA THR A 29 -3.03 9.50 -18.27
C THR A 29 -2.15 8.44 -18.92
N LEU A 30 -1.76 7.45 -18.14
CA LEU A 30 -1.02 6.29 -18.64
C LEU A 30 -2.03 5.18 -18.99
N THR A 31 -1.99 4.73 -20.24
CA THR A 31 -2.84 3.63 -20.70
C THR A 31 -2.02 2.35 -20.84
N LEU A 32 -2.40 1.29 -20.12
CA LEU A 32 -1.79 -0.04 -20.23
C LEU A 32 -2.65 -0.90 -21.15
N THR A 33 -2.06 -1.44 -22.22
CA THR A 33 -2.82 -2.07 -23.34
C THR A 33 -3.04 -3.57 -23.17
N ASP A 34 -2.20 -4.26 -22.39
CA ASP A 34 -2.17 -5.73 -22.35
C ASP A 34 -2.89 -6.31 -21.12
N VAL A 35 -3.35 -5.45 -20.22
CA VAL A 35 -3.99 -5.82 -18.94
C VAL A 35 -5.51 -5.79 -19.12
N LYS A 36 -6.20 -6.79 -18.58
CA LYS A 36 -7.66 -6.85 -18.52
C LYS A 36 -8.12 -7.06 -17.09
N ASP A 37 -9.09 -6.26 -16.67
CA ASP A 37 -9.73 -6.44 -15.35
C ASP A 37 -8.67 -6.51 -14.22
N VAL A 38 -8.02 -5.36 -13.96
CA VAL A 38 -6.98 -5.20 -12.95
C VAL A 38 -7.51 -5.63 -11.58
N THR A 39 -6.78 -6.50 -10.91
CA THR A 39 -7.11 -6.99 -9.55
C THR A 39 -6.21 -6.38 -8.48
N SER A 40 -4.98 -6.03 -8.82
CA SER A 40 -4.02 -5.39 -7.93
C SER A 40 -2.97 -4.64 -8.72
N PHE A 41 -2.47 -3.55 -8.18
CA PHE A 41 -1.30 -2.85 -8.73
C PHE A 41 -0.42 -2.28 -7.63
N GLU A 42 0.85 -2.09 -7.94
CA GLU A 42 1.83 -1.46 -7.05
C GLU A 42 2.90 -0.77 -7.89
N MET A 43 3.60 0.21 -7.33
CA MET A 43 4.66 0.95 -8.01
C MET A 43 5.96 0.92 -7.20
N ASP A 44 7.06 0.62 -7.88
CA ASP A 44 8.38 0.66 -7.25
C ASP A 44 8.95 2.10 -7.18
N LEU A 45 10.05 2.26 -6.44
CA LEU A 45 10.72 3.55 -6.26
C LEU A 45 11.28 4.15 -7.56
N LYS A 46 11.34 3.38 -8.65
CA LYS A 46 11.77 3.84 -9.99
C LYS A 46 10.61 4.22 -10.89
N GLY A 47 9.37 4.12 -10.37
CA GLY A 47 8.15 4.37 -11.12
C GLY A 47 7.73 3.20 -12.01
N ASN A 48 8.35 2.02 -11.94
CA ASN A 48 7.84 0.86 -12.64
C ASN A 48 6.54 0.40 -11.99
N ILE A 49 5.58 0.01 -12.83
CA ILE A 49 4.24 -0.37 -12.39
C ILE A 49 4.11 -1.88 -12.51
N PHE A 50 3.72 -2.51 -11.41
CA PHE A 50 3.38 -3.93 -11.36
C PHE A 50 1.86 -4.04 -11.32
N VAL A 51 1.29 -4.87 -12.19
CA VAL A 51 -0.16 -5.04 -12.29
C VAL A 51 -0.50 -6.51 -12.40
N ALA A 52 -1.43 -6.96 -11.57
CA ALA A 52 -2.04 -8.28 -11.71
C ALA A 52 -3.46 -8.14 -12.26
N ASP A 53 -3.88 -9.08 -13.09
CA ASP A 53 -5.19 -9.12 -13.69
C ASP A 53 -5.98 -10.39 -13.35
N GLN A 54 -7.24 -10.43 -13.70
CA GLN A 54 -8.10 -11.59 -13.49
C GLN A 54 -7.66 -12.85 -14.25
N SER A 55 -6.80 -12.72 -15.27
CA SER A 55 -6.21 -13.87 -15.97
C SER A 55 -5.12 -14.56 -15.17
N LEU A 56 -4.82 -14.06 -13.96
CA LEU A 56 -3.73 -14.48 -13.07
C LEU A 56 -2.36 -14.33 -13.76
N THR A 57 -2.16 -13.16 -14.35
CA THR A 57 -0.89 -12.73 -14.93
C THR A 57 -0.40 -11.49 -14.19
N LEU A 58 0.86 -11.50 -13.77
CA LEU A 58 1.56 -10.35 -13.21
C LEU A 58 2.39 -9.71 -14.31
N PHE A 59 2.11 -8.44 -14.58
CA PHE A 59 2.81 -7.61 -15.57
C PHE A 59 3.71 -6.61 -14.86
N LYS A 60 4.82 -6.27 -15.51
CA LYS A 60 5.69 -5.15 -15.14
C LYS A 60 5.80 -4.18 -16.30
N TYR A 61 5.48 -2.92 -16.05
CA TYR A 61 5.62 -1.81 -16.98
C TYR A 61 6.68 -0.82 -16.51
N SER A 62 7.28 -0.08 -17.44
CA SER A 62 8.08 1.09 -17.11
C SER A 62 7.20 2.24 -16.61
N SER A 63 7.81 3.29 -16.08
CA SER A 63 7.14 4.55 -15.72
C SER A 63 6.40 5.22 -16.87
N GLU A 64 6.78 4.92 -18.13
CA GLU A 64 6.13 5.42 -19.35
C GLU A 64 5.05 4.48 -19.89
N GLY A 65 4.71 3.38 -19.16
CA GLY A 65 3.69 2.42 -19.56
C GLY A 65 4.12 1.40 -20.60
N LYS A 66 5.42 1.25 -20.87
CA LYS A 66 5.91 0.21 -21.76
C LYS A 66 5.98 -1.12 -21.01
N LEU A 67 5.37 -2.18 -21.56
CA LEU A 67 5.51 -3.53 -21.04
C LEU A 67 6.97 -3.96 -21.05
N LEU A 68 7.49 -4.32 -19.88
CA LEU A 68 8.87 -4.81 -19.70
C LEU A 68 8.91 -6.35 -19.66
N THR A 69 8.01 -6.95 -18.90
CA THR A 69 7.91 -8.41 -18.73
C THR A 69 6.57 -8.79 -18.10
N ASN A 70 6.24 -10.06 -18.15
CA ASN A 70 5.10 -10.63 -17.42
C ASN A 70 5.39 -12.08 -17.01
N VAL A 71 4.61 -12.57 -16.04
CA VAL A 71 4.65 -13.97 -15.59
C VAL A 71 3.26 -14.46 -15.22
N SER A 72 2.96 -15.70 -15.56
CA SER A 72 1.72 -16.36 -15.11
C SER A 72 1.86 -16.78 -13.64
N ILE A 73 0.89 -16.38 -12.82
CA ILE A 73 0.79 -16.72 -11.39
C ILE A 73 -0.33 -17.73 -11.11
N LYS A 74 -0.84 -18.41 -12.15
CA LYS A 74 -1.98 -19.34 -12.06
C LYS A 74 -1.76 -20.47 -11.06
N SER A 75 -0.51 -20.94 -10.91
CA SER A 75 -0.17 -22.00 -9.95
C SER A 75 -0.31 -21.58 -8.48
N TYR A 76 -0.37 -20.26 -8.22
CA TYR A 76 -0.48 -19.72 -6.88
C TYR A 76 -1.86 -19.14 -6.56
N GLY A 77 -2.76 -19.08 -7.57
CA GLY A 77 -4.11 -18.49 -7.41
C GLY A 77 -4.12 -16.96 -7.36
N PRO A 78 -5.24 -16.37 -6.91
CA PRO A 78 -5.40 -14.93 -6.86
C PRO A 78 -4.31 -14.25 -6.03
N LEU A 79 -3.85 -13.10 -6.52
CA LEU A 79 -2.89 -12.25 -5.83
C LEU A 79 -3.59 -11.41 -4.76
N THR A 80 -3.04 -11.38 -3.55
CA THR A 80 -3.53 -10.54 -2.46
C THR A 80 -2.75 -9.23 -2.36
N SER A 81 -1.41 -9.31 -2.43
CA SER A 81 -0.55 -8.13 -2.40
C SER A 81 0.76 -8.33 -3.15
N ILE A 82 1.32 -7.21 -3.60
CA ILE A 82 2.64 -7.10 -4.21
C ILE A 82 3.49 -6.23 -3.30
N ASP A 83 4.73 -6.63 -3.05
CA ASP A 83 5.74 -5.78 -2.44
C ASP A 83 6.90 -5.62 -3.41
N CYS A 84 7.02 -4.45 -4.01
CA CYS A 84 8.10 -4.04 -4.91
C CYS A 84 8.98 -2.92 -4.31
N SER A 85 8.95 -2.74 -2.99
CA SER A 85 9.76 -1.74 -2.27
C SER A 85 11.26 -1.95 -2.47
N ASN A 86 11.71 -3.21 -2.65
CA ASN A 86 13.04 -3.51 -3.12
C ASN A 86 13.02 -3.81 -4.64
N PRO A 87 13.60 -2.95 -5.50
CA PRO A 87 13.53 -3.11 -6.94
C PRO A 87 14.31 -4.33 -7.50
N PHE A 88 15.09 -5.02 -6.68
CA PHE A 88 15.85 -6.22 -7.08
C PHE A 88 15.11 -7.52 -6.75
N GLU A 89 14.08 -7.44 -5.91
CA GLU A 89 13.36 -8.61 -5.46
C GLU A 89 11.90 -8.25 -5.16
N ILE A 90 10.98 -8.85 -5.87
CA ILE A 90 9.56 -8.62 -5.76
C ILE A 90 8.94 -9.76 -4.95
N TYR A 91 8.10 -9.44 -3.98
CA TYR A 91 7.28 -10.42 -3.27
C TYR A 91 5.84 -10.35 -3.76
N THR A 92 5.24 -11.51 -3.93
CA THR A 92 3.79 -11.61 -4.08
C THR A 92 3.23 -12.49 -2.99
N PHE A 93 2.12 -12.08 -2.42
CA PHE A 93 1.40 -12.87 -1.42
C PHE A 93 0.07 -13.35 -1.98
N HIS A 94 -0.17 -14.62 -1.86
CA HIS A 94 -1.37 -15.32 -2.30
C HIS A 94 -2.05 -15.91 -1.06
N LYS A 95 -2.98 -15.16 -0.47
CA LYS A 95 -3.61 -15.48 0.82
C LYS A 95 -4.34 -16.82 0.79
N ASP A 96 -5.07 -17.12 -0.29
CA ASP A 96 -5.86 -18.35 -0.40
C ASP A 96 -4.99 -19.61 -0.37
N GLN A 97 -3.77 -19.52 -0.90
CA GLN A 97 -2.79 -20.59 -0.88
C GLN A 97 -1.82 -20.48 0.31
N ASN A 98 -1.90 -19.36 1.04
CA ASN A 98 -1.02 -19.01 2.16
C ASN A 98 0.47 -19.12 1.79
N ILE A 99 0.83 -18.53 0.65
CA ILE A 99 2.17 -18.62 0.05
C ILE A 99 2.72 -17.24 -0.31
N ILE A 100 4.01 -17.06 -0.05
CA ILE A 100 4.80 -15.93 -0.54
C ILE A 100 5.67 -16.41 -1.68
N VAL A 101 5.66 -15.71 -2.81
CA VAL A 101 6.50 -16.04 -3.97
C VAL A 101 7.49 -14.91 -4.20
N PHE A 102 8.74 -15.27 -4.43
CA PHE A 102 9.85 -14.35 -4.62
C PHE A 102 10.26 -14.33 -6.09
N TYR A 103 10.32 -13.14 -6.66
CA TYR A 103 10.77 -12.91 -8.03
C TYR A 103 11.96 -11.94 -8.06
N ASP A 104 12.77 -12.01 -9.10
CA ASP A 104 13.71 -10.95 -9.39
C ASP A 104 13.02 -9.75 -10.12
N ASN A 105 13.79 -8.73 -10.46
CA ASN A 105 13.28 -7.54 -11.11
C ASN A 105 12.72 -7.78 -12.53
N MET A 106 12.99 -8.95 -13.13
CA MET A 106 12.47 -9.37 -14.43
C MET A 106 11.33 -10.37 -14.31
N LEU A 107 10.79 -10.57 -13.10
CA LEU A 107 9.76 -11.54 -12.75
C LEU A 107 10.16 -12.98 -12.98
N ASN A 108 11.46 -13.31 -12.94
CA ASN A 108 11.90 -14.69 -12.87
C ASN A 108 11.73 -15.21 -11.45
N LEU A 109 11.17 -16.42 -11.32
CA LEU A 109 10.98 -17.09 -10.02
C LEU A 109 12.32 -17.31 -9.32
N ARG A 110 12.41 -16.92 -8.05
CA ARG A 110 13.58 -17.10 -7.19
C ARG A 110 13.33 -18.09 -6.06
N GLY A 111 12.09 -18.26 -5.67
CA GLY A 111 11.70 -19.20 -4.62
C GLY A 111 10.27 -18.95 -4.16
N GLU A 112 9.84 -19.79 -3.23
CA GLU A 112 8.54 -19.68 -2.58
C GLU A 112 8.65 -20.04 -1.11
N LEU A 113 7.77 -19.47 -0.28
CA LEU A 113 7.61 -19.80 1.13
C LEU A 113 6.16 -20.18 1.38
N ARG A 114 5.91 -21.46 1.64
CA ARG A 114 4.59 -21.96 2.04
C ARG A 114 4.44 -21.79 3.54
N LEU A 115 3.62 -20.83 3.94
CA LEU A 115 3.50 -20.42 5.33
C LEU A 115 2.93 -21.53 6.22
N ASN A 116 2.07 -22.39 5.66
CA ASN A 116 1.52 -23.55 6.37
C ASN A 116 2.61 -24.57 6.84
N ASP A 117 3.71 -24.68 6.12
CA ASP A 117 4.83 -25.58 6.48
C ASP A 117 5.51 -25.14 7.80
N TYR A 118 5.26 -23.90 8.21
CA TYR A 118 5.79 -23.28 9.43
C TYR A 118 4.69 -22.97 10.45
N PHE A 119 3.51 -23.57 10.31
CA PHE A 119 2.35 -23.41 11.18
C PHE A 119 1.73 -22.00 11.19
N TYR A 120 2.02 -21.17 10.20
CA TYR A 120 1.29 -19.89 9.97
C TYR A 120 0.09 -20.22 9.08
N ASN A 121 -1.06 -20.55 9.68
CA ASN A 121 -2.17 -21.18 8.95
C ASN A 121 -3.23 -20.20 8.43
N ASN A 122 -3.27 -18.97 8.93
CA ASN A 122 -4.26 -17.97 8.50
C ASN A 122 -3.63 -16.58 8.45
N VAL A 123 -2.72 -16.38 7.52
CA VAL A 123 -2.05 -15.11 7.33
C VAL A 123 -2.98 -14.14 6.60
N SER A 124 -3.27 -13.00 7.21
CA SER A 124 -4.13 -11.97 6.62
C SER A 124 -3.37 -11.03 5.70
N CYS A 125 -2.17 -10.64 6.08
CA CYS A 125 -1.31 -9.72 5.32
C CYS A 125 0.17 -9.92 5.67
N ILE A 126 1.02 -9.49 4.74
CA ILE A 126 2.47 -9.51 4.88
C ILE A 126 3.07 -8.16 4.47
N ALA A 127 4.29 -7.88 4.92
CA ALA A 127 5.12 -6.80 4.39
C ALA A 127 6.61 -7.14 4.47
N ARG A 128 7.40 -6.52 3.61
CA ARG A 128 8.84 -6.51 3.73
C ARG A 128 9.27 -5.57 4.86
N SER A 129 10.20 -6.01 5.69
CA SER A 129 10.91 -5.17 6.65
C SER A 129 12.11 -4.48 6.01
N PHE A 130 12.58 -3.37 6.58
CA PHE A 130 13.78 -2.66 6.11
C PHE A 130 15.06 -3.53 6.09
N ASP A 131 15.11 -4.58 6.90
CA ASP A 131 16.20 -5.56 6.91
C ASP A 131 15.99 -6.72 5.93
N ASN A 132 15.03 -6.60 4.99
CA ASN A 132 14.63 -7.62 4.01
C ASN A 132 14.05 -8.90 4.61
N GLN A 133 13.65 -8.87 5.88
CA GLN A 133 12.83 -9.91 6.50
C GLN A 133 11.35 -9.69 6.18
N ILE A 134 10.48 -10.50 6.73
CA ILE A 134 9.05 -10.49 6.39
C ILE A 134 8.23 -10.35 7.67
N TRP A 135 7.38 -9.33 7.72
CA TRP A 135 6.31 -9.24 8.69
C TRP A 135 5.11 -10.04 8.22
N VAL A 136 4.51 -10.79 9.12
CA VAL A 136 3.36 -11.66 8.89
C VAL A 136 2.35 -11.41 10.01
N MET A 137 1.10 -11.11 9.64
CA MET A 137 -0.01 -11.09 10.60
C MET A 137 -0.77 -12.40 10.51
N ASP A 138 -0.58 -13.29 11.49
CA ASP A 138 -1.26 -14.58 11.54
C ASP A 138 -2.46 -14.55 12.49
N LEU A 139 -3.65 -14.63 11.92
CA LEU A 139 -4.92 -14.64 12.66
C LEU A 139 -5.19 -15.98 13.36
N SER A 140 -4.56 -17.09 12.94
CA SER A 140 -4.72 -18.37 13.64
C SER A 140 -4.01 -18.37 14.98
N GLN A 141 -2.91 -17.63 15.08
CA GLN A 141 -2.13 -17.46 16.30
C GLN A 141 -2.43 -16.13 17.01
N PHE A 142 -3.18 -15.22 16.40
CA PHE A 142 -3.36 -13.85 16.87
C PHE A 142 -2.03 -13.16 17.18
N LYS A 143 -1.08 -13.25 16.25
CA LYS A 143 0.26 -12.69 16.41
C LYS A 143 0.72 -11.90 15.18
N LEU A 144 1.42 -10.81 15.45
CA LEU A 144 2.33 -10.20 14.49
C LEU A 144 3.70 -10.87 14.65
N ILE A 145 4.25 -11.40 13.57
CA ILE A 145 5.45 -12.22 13.57
C ILE A 145 6.42 -11.68 12.50
N LYS A 146 7.68 -11.56 12.86
CA LYS A 146 8.78 -11.30 11.90
C LYS A 146 9.49 -12.61 11.61
N ILE A 147 9.57 -12.95 10.33
CA ILE A 147 10.22 -14.18 9.88
C ILE A 147 11.30 -13.89 8.84
N ASN A 148 12.26 -14.78 8.70
CA ASN A 148 13.16 -14.79 7.56
C ASN A 148 12.56 -15.57 6.37
N LYS A 149 13.27 -15.59 5.21
CA LYS A 149 12.83 -16.30 4.01
C LYS A 149 12.81 -17.82 4.14
N LYS A 150 13.32 -18.36 5.25
CA LYS A 150 13.23 -19.79 5.59
C LYS A 150 12.06 -20.08 6.53
N GLY A 151 11.24 -19.10 6.85
CA GLY A 151 10.11 -19.24 7.78
C GLY A 151 10.50 -19.25 9.26
N GLU A 152 11.77 -18.99 9.61
CA GLU A 152 12.24 -18.97 11.00
C GLU A 152 11.84 -17.65 11.68
N VAL A 153 11.32 -17.74 12.92
CA VAL A 153 10.89 -16.57 13.72
C VAL A 153 12.09 -15.74 14.17
N LEU A 154 12.03 -14.45 13.94
CA LEU A 154 13.01 -13.47 14.41
C LEU A 154 12.48 -12.59 15.54
N ALA A 155 11.18 -12.28 15.51
CA ALA A 155 10.44 -11.59 16.56
C ALA A 155 8.97 -11.98 16.48
N GLU A 156 8.28 -11.97 17.62
CA GLU A 156 6.84 -12.20 17.65
C GLU A 156 6.17 -11.42 18.76
N SER A 157 4.94 -10.98 18.52
CA SER A 157 4.13 -10.35 19.57
C SER A 157 3.63 -11.38 20.58
N PRO A 158 3.24 -10.95 21.77
CA PRO A 158 2.32 -11.73 22.61
C PRO A 158 1.03 -12.05 21.86
N TYR A 159 0.18 -12.92 22.43
CA TYR A 159 -1.15 -13.18 21.88
C TYR A 159 -2.00 -11.90 21.92
N LEU A 160 -2.34 -11.37 20.74
CA LEU A 160 -3.02 -10.08 20.59
C LEU A 160 -4.50 -10.12 20.93
N ASN A 161 -5.13 -11.29 20.96
CA ASN A 161 -6.52 -11.45 21.36
C ASN A 161 -6.82 -10.92 22.76
N ASN A 162 -5.84 -10.92 23.66
CA ASN A 162 -5.98 -10.37 25.01
C ASN A 162 -5.99 -8.83 25.06
N VAL A 163 -5.44 -8.17 24.02
CA VAL A 163 -5.27 -6.72 23.93
C VAL A 163 -6.21 -6.12 22.88
N LEU A 164 -6.36 -6.80 21.74
CA LEU A 164 -7.07 -6.29 20.57
C LEU A 164 -8.47 -6.91 20.40
N GLY A 165 -8.81 -7.95 21.18
CA GLY A 165 -10.04 -8.72 21.01
C GLY A 165 -9.87 -9.86 19.98
N SER A 166 -10.95 -10.63 19.80
CA SER A 166 -10.95 -11.82 18.91
C SER A 166 -11.36 -11.52 17.46
N ASP A 167 -12.00 -10.39 17.21
CA ASP A 167 -12.58 -10.06 15.91
C ASP A 167 -11.63 -9.15 15.14
N LEU A 168 -10.52 -9.74 14.66
CA LEU A 168 -9.55 -9.04 13.84
C LEU A 168 -9.87 -9.18 12.35
N ASN A 169 -9.95 -8.07 11.65
CA ASN A 169 -10.08 -8.01 10.20
C ASN A 169 -8.93 -7.21 9.59
N THR A 170 -7.72 -7.68 9.87
CA THR A 170 -6.50 -7.05 9.39
C THR A 170 -6.30 -7.31 7.89
N PHE A 171 -5.87 -6.29 7.15
CA PHE A 171 -5.72 -6.36 5.71
C PHE A 171 -4.38 -5.84 5.18
N LYS A 172 -3.65 -5.07 5.99
CA LYS A 172 -2.34 -4.53 5.61
C LYS A 172 -1.42 -4.43 6.81
N VAL A 173 -0.15 -4.73 6.59
CA VAL A 173 0.96 -4.44 7.52
C VAL A 173 2.03 -3.67 6.76
N TRP A 174 2.70 -2.74 7.43
CA TRP A 174 3.85 -2.01 6.86
C TRP A 174 4.76 -1.52 7.97
N GLU A 175 6.00 -1.21 7.61
CA GLU A 175 7.03 -0.70 8.50
C GLU A 175 7.34 0.75 8.13
N PHE A 176 7.30 1.65 9.10
CA PHE A 176 7.61 3.06 8.91
C PHE A 176 8.18 3.68 10.18
N GLY A 177 9.29 4.43 10.09
CA GLY A 177 9.85 5.18 11.19
C GLY A 177 10.25 4.33 12.42
N ASN A 178 10.80 3.14 12.22
CA ASN A 178 11.13 2.14 13.26
C ASN A 178 9.90 1.58 14.00
N MET A 179 8.74 1.70 13.42
CA MET A 179 7.49 1.13 13.94
C MET A 179 6.85 0.26 12.88
N VAL A 180 6.04 -0.68 13.33
CA VAL A 180 5.24 -1.56 12.47
C VAL A 180 3.78 -1.26 12.70
N TYR A 181 3.03 -1.09 11.64
CA TYR A 181 1.62 -0.76 11.66
C TYR A 181 0.81 -1.88 11.02
N VAL A 182 -0.32 -2.20 11.63
CA VAL A 182 -1.27 -3.18 11.10
C VAL A 182 -2.62 -2.50 10.98
N ALA A 183 -3.14 -2.40 9.76
CA ALA A 183 -4.48 -1.86 9.51
C ALA A 183 -5.53 -2.95 9.66
N ASP A 184 -6.58 -2.61 10.40
CA ASP A 184 -7.77 -3.42 10.65
C ASP A 184 -9.01 -2.59 10.29
N SER A 185 -9.88 -3.15 9.43
CA SER A 185 -11.05 -2.41 8.94
C SER A 185 -12.13 -2.18 10.00
N LEU A 186 -12.17 -2.98 11.07
CA LEU A 186 -13.15 -2.86 12.14
C LEU A 186 -12.72 -1.85 13.20
N VAL A 187 -11.41 -1.76 13.48
CA VAL A 187 -10.89 -1.01 14.63
C VAL A 187 -10.07 0.19 14.21
N GLY A 188 -9.15 0.04 13.25
CA GLY A 188 -8.25 1.10 12.81
C GLY A 188 -6.82 0.62 12.60
N ILE A 189 -5.84 1.28 13.20
CA ILE A 189 -4.43 0.95 13.00
C ILE A 189 -3.79 0.59 14.34
N TYR A 190 -3.21 -0.58 14.40
CA TYR A 190 -2.38 -1.04 15.54
C TYR A 190 -0.93 -0.66 15.30
N GLU A 191 -0.25 -0.15 16.32
CA GLU A 191 1.15 0.23 16.29
C GLU A 191 1.98 -0.71 17.16
N PHE A 192 3.08 -1.21 16.60
CA PHE A 192 4.05 -2.07 17.27
C PHE A 192 5.45 -1.50 17.10
N ASP A 193 6.37 -1.88 17.98
CA ASP A 193 7.79 -1.65 17.77
C ASP A 193 8.42 -2.71 16.84
N MET A 194 9.72 -2.56 16.56
CA MET A 194 10.49 -3.47 15.70
C MET A 194 10.69 -4.88 16.28
N TYR A 195 10.31 -5.09 17.55
CA TYR A 195 10.35 -6.38 18.24
C TYR A 195 8.96 -7.02 18.35
N ALA A 196 7.98 -6.46 17.62
CA ALA A 196 6.59 -6.85 17.67
C ALA A 196 5.89 -6.58 19.01
N THR A 197 6.40 -5.67 19.84
CA THR A 197 5.74 -5.25 21.06
C THR A 197 4.62 -4.27 20.71
N TYR A 198 3.40 -4.54 21.16
CA TYR A 198 2.26 -3.65 20.97
C TYR A 198 2.45 -2.33 21.74
N ASN A 199 2.24 -1.21 21.06
CA ASN A 199 2.35 0.13 21.62
C ASN A 199 1.00 0.80 21.84
N SER A 200 0.22 0.93 20.77
CA SER A 200 -1.02 1.70 20.79
C SER A 200 -1.97 1.32 19.65
N THR A 201 -3.21 1.81 19.73
CA THR A 201 -4.20 1.73 18.66
C THR A 201 -4.69 3.12 18.29
N TYR A 202 -4.71 3.40 17.00
CA TYR A 202 -5.41 4.53 16.39
C TYR A 202 -6.81 4.04 16.00
N TYR A 203 -7.83 4.46 16.76
CA TYR A 203 -9.21 4.04 16.53
C TYR A 203 -9.82 4.78 15.35
N LEU A 204 -9.86 4.13 14.20
CA LEU A 204 -10.26 4.66 12.90
C LEU A 204 -11.05 3.60 12.13
N SER A 205 -12.21 3.21 12.64
CA SER A 205 -13.02 2.12 12.05
C SER A 205 -13.51 2.47 10.64
N GLY A 206 -13.60 1.44 9.78
CA GLY A 206 -14.08 1.57 8.42
C GLY A 206 -13.00 1.91 7.39
N ILE A 207 -11.72 1.81 7.75
CA ILE A 207 -10.62 1.93 6.80
C ILE A 207 -10.69 0.77 5.81
N SER A 208 -10.66 1.09 4.51
CA SER A 208 -10.60 0.12 3.42
C SER A 208 -9.21 -0.02 2.82
N GLU A 209 -8.41 1.06 2.84
CA GLU A 209 -7.03 1.08 2.35
C GLU A 209 -6.18 1.99 3.23
N ALA A 210 -4.90 1.67 3.36
CA ALA A 210 -3.94 2.44 4.13
C ALA A 210 -2.59 2.46 3.40
N GLU A 211 -2.01 3.66 3.24
CA GLU A 211 -0.68 3.87 2.68
C GLU A 211 0.14 4.79 3.56
N SER A 212 1.45 4.54 3.66
CA SER A 212 2.36 5.42 4.39
C SER A 212 2.95 6.50 3.49
N TYR A 213 3.19 7.68 4.06
CA TYR A 213 3.98 8.74 3.45
C TYR A 213 4.93 9.34 4.51
N PRO A 214 5.95 10.15 4.14
CA PRO A 214 6.95 10.64 5.11
C PRO A 214 6.41 11.46 6.31
N GLY A 215 5.13 11.78 6.34
CA GLY A 215 4.50 12.55 7.43
C GLY A 215 3.37 11.83 8.16
N GLY A 216 2.98 10.61 7.70
CA GLY A 216 1.83 9.90 8.28
C GLY A 216 1.23 8.85 7.36
N PHE A 217 -0.10 8.80 7.30
CA PHE A 217 -0.85 7.82 6.53
C PHE A 217 -1.89 8.48 5.63
N TYR A 218 -2.03 7.98 4.40
CA TYR A 218 -3.22 8.14 3.59
C TYR A 218 -4.18 7.00 3.92
N LEU A 219 -5.40 7.33 4.28
CA LEU A 219 -6.42 6.37 4.67
C LEU A 219 -7.63 6.53 3.78
N SER A 220 -8.04 5.44 3.13
CA SER A 220 -9.25 5.39 2.33
C SER A 220 -10.40 4.83 3.17
N PHE A 221 -11.55 5.49 3.06
CA PHE A 221 -12.83 5.05 3.60
C PHE A 221 -13.81 4.93 2.43
N LYS A 222 -14.98 4.37 2.64
CA LYS A 222 -15.96 4.14 1.57
C LYS A 222 -16.19 5.35 0.65
N ASP A 223 -16.24 6.55 1.20
CA ASP A 223 -16.63 7.80 0.54
C ASP A 223 -15.60 8.93 0.67
N SER A 224 -14.44 8.66 1.24
CA SER A 224 -13.46 9.70 1.54
C SER A 224 -12.03 9.18 1.59
N LEU A 225 -11.09 10.05 1.21
CA LEU A 225 -9.65 9.87 1.40
C LEU A 225 -9.19 10.88 2.45
N MET A 226 -8.51 10.40 3.47
CA MET A 226 -8.03 11.21 4.59
C MET A 226 -6.52 11.13 4.72
N LEU A 227 -5.93 12.23 5.18
CA LEU A 227 -4.56 12.31 5.62
C LEU A 227 -4.52 12.25 7.14
N TYR A 228 -3.77 11.31 7.69
CA TYR A 228 -3.51 11.19 9.11
C TYR A 228 -2.04 11.54 9.40
N PRO A 229 -1.73 12.76 9.87
CA PRO A 229 -0.36 13.16 10.18
C PRO A 229 0.11 12.55 11.50
N MET A 230 1.26 11.88 11.49
CA MET A 230 1.81 11.23 12.70
C MET A 230 2.29 12.23 13.75
N LEU A 231 2.72 13.44 13.35
CA LEU A 231 3.24 14.46 14.27
C LEU A 231 2.13 15.18 15.06
N SER A 232 0.90 15.18 14.57
CA SER A 232 -0.26 15.75 15.24
C SER A 232 -1.32 14.67 15.46
N ARG A 233 -1.14 13.83 16.45
CA ARG A 233 -2.01 12.67 16.77
C ARG A 233 -3.51 12.99 16.91
N ASN A 234 -3.92 14.23 16.80
CA ASN A 234 -5.27 14.72 17.05
C ASN A 234 -5.96 15.40 15.86
N SER A 235 -5.35 15.47 14.68
CA SER A 235 -5.97 16.09 13.50
C SER A 235 -5.98 15.10 12.34
N ILE A 236 -7.16 14.79 11.85
CA ILE A 236 -7.36 14.06 10.59
C ILE A 236 -7.79 15.12 9.58
N ASP A 237 -6.99 15.28 8.51
CA ASP A 237 -7.32 16.21 7.45
C ASP A 237 -8.05 15.46 6.32
N LEU A 238 -9.26 15.87 6.03
CA LEU A 238 -10.02 15.36 4.90
C LEU A 238 -9.36 15.87 3.60
N LEU A 239 -8.80 14.99 2.79
CA LEU A 239 -8.21 15.34 1.50
C LEU A 239 -9.24 15.42 0.39
N VAL A 240 -10.10 14.43 0.28
CA VAL A 240 -11.12 14.34 -0.76
C VAL A 240 -12.35 13.62 -0.20
N LYS A 241 -13.51 14.21 -0.39
CA LYS A 241 -14.79 13.51 -0.26
C LYS A 241 -15.19 13.03 -1.65
N LEU A 242 -15.29 11.73 -1.82
CA LEU A 242 -15.78 11.14 -3.07
C LEU A 242 -17.27 11.49 -3.16
N SER A 243 -17.66 12.33 -4.12
CA SER A 243 -19.07 12.53 -4.42
C SER A 243 -19.66 11.22 -4.91
N GLU A 244 -20.82 10.81 -4.41
CA GLU A 244 -21.59 9.74 -5.03
C GLU A 244 -21.84 10.13 -6.49
N SER A 245 -21.04 9.59 -7.42
CA SER A 245 -21.38 9.61 -8.82
C SER A 245 -22.52 8.61 -8.98
N THR A 246 -23.72 9.10 -9.11
CA THR A 246 -24.86 8.34 -9.63
C THR A 246 -24.47 7.76 -10.99
N PHE A 247 -24.14 6.47 -11.01
CA PHE A 247 -24.11 5.64 -12.21
C PHE A 247 -25.45 4.94 -12.36
#